data_8f16abc8c9ff4c395a069d040cb2c60d
#
_entry.id   8f16abc8c9ff4c395a069d040cb2c60d
#
_cell.length_a   1.000
_cell.length_b   1.000
_cell.length_c   1.000
_cell.angle_alpha   90.00
_cell.angle_beta   90.00
_cell.angle_gamma   90.00
#
_symmetry.space_group_name_H-M   'P 1'
#
loop_
_entity.id
_entity.type
_entity.pdbx_description
1 polymer ?
#
loop_
_entity_poly.entity_id
_entity_poly.type
_entity_poly.pdbx_seq_one_letter_code
_entity_poly.pdbx_strand_id
1 'polypeptide(L)'
;MPRWVDEGYAEYARRLPPECALKLTAIPAGKRGKGADLERLQAREGEKVLKAVPKGAHVVALDQGGKAWSTEALASRLEDWLGAGRDVALLVGGPEGLAPACLQAAHEKWSLSPLTLPHPLVRVLVAEQLFRAWSILKGHPYHR
;
A
#
# COMPACT_ATOMS: atom_id res chain seq x y z
N MET A 1 6.60 -11.99 -7.96
CA MET A 1 7.19 -11.77 -6.63
C MET A 1 7.77 -13.08 -6.10
N PRO A 2 8.83 -13.00 -5.30
CA PRO A 2 9.33 -14.18 -4.64
C PRO A 2 8.26 -14.84 -3.78
N ARG A 3 8.34 -16.16 -3.65
CA ARG A 3 7.36 -16.95 -2.92
C ARG A 3 7.16 -16.50 -1.47
N TRP A 4 8.26 -16.12 -0.80
CA TRP A 4 8.17 -15.67 0.60
C TRP A 4 7.36 -14.37 0.74
N VAL A 5 7.36 -13.51 -0.28
CA VAL A 5 6.58 -12.27 -0.28
C VAL A 5 5.09 -12.59 -0.36
N ASP A 6 4.72 -13.47 -1.29
CA ASP A 6 3.33 -13.89 -1.44
C ASP A 6 2.82 -14.59 -0.18
N GLU A 7 3.64 -15.46 0.40
CA GLU A 7 3.31 -16.15 1.64
C GLU A 7 3.20 -15.19 2.81
N GLY A 8 4.14 -14.24 2.94
CA GLY A 8 4.13 -13.25 4.01
C GLY A 8 2.93 -12.31 3.91
N TYR A 9 2.64 -11.84 2.73
CA TYR A 9 1.46 -11.02 2.48
C TYR A 9 0.18 -11.77 2.84
N ALA A 10 0.04 -12.99 2.32
CA ALA A 10 -1.15 -13.80 2.55
C ALA A 10 -1.36 -14.15 4.03
N GLU A 11 -0.26 -14.33 4.77
CA GLU A 11 -0.33 -14.65 6.20
C GLU A 11 -1.15 -13.62 6.97
N TYR A 12 -1.03 -12.35 6.63
CA TYR A 12 -1.75 -11.28 7.32
C TYR A 12 -3.05 -10.90 6.61
N ALA A 13 -3.06 -10.86 5.29
CA ALA A 13 -4.24 -10.47 4.53
C ALA A 13 -5.42 -11.41 4.79
N ARG A 14 -5.17 -12.73 4.88
CA ARG A 14 -6.22 -13.72 5.13
C ARG A 14 -6.85 -13.62 6.51
N ARG A 15 -6.20 -12.97 7.45
CA ARG A 15 -6.73 -12.79 8.81
C ARG A 15 -7.71 -11.63 8.91
N LEU A 16 -7.73 -10.75 7.91
CA LEU A 16 -8.67 -9.63 7.89
C LEU A 16 -10.06 -10.12 7.52
N PRO A 17 -11.11 -9.62 8.21
CA PRO A 17 -12.48 -10.04 7.93
C PRO A 17 -13.01 -9.44 6.61
N PRO A 18 -14.15 -9.95 6.09
CA PRO A 18 -14.70 -9.43 4.83
C PRO A 18 -14.97 -7.94 4.82
N GLU A 19 -15.36 -7.34 5.94
CA GLU A 19 -15.62 -5.89 6.04
C GLU A 19 -14.34 -5.05 5.99
N CYS A 20 -13.18 -5.66 6.12
CA CYS A 20 -11.88 -5.02 6.05
C CYS A 20 -10.94 -5.83 5.14
N ALA A 21 -11.49 -6.40 4.07
CA ALA A 21 -10.72 -7.25 3.16
C ALA A 21 -9.63 -6.48 2.45
N LEU A 22 -8.44 -7.05 2.42
CA LEU A 22 -7.29 -6.51 1.69
C LEU A 22 -7.10 -7.33 0.42
N LYS A 23 -7.20 -6.67 -0.73
CA LYS A 23 -7.03 -7.29 -2.05
C LYS A 23 -5.80 -6.71 -2.72
N LEU A 24 -4.98 -7.58 -3.28
CA LEU A 24 -3.77 -7.18 -3.99
C LEU A 24 -4.00 -7.20 -5.49
N THR A 25 -3.71 -6.07 -6.14
CA THR A 25 -3.65 -5.99 -7.59
C THR A 25 -2.21 -5.72 -7.99
N ALA A 26 -1.55 -6.69 -8.59
CA ALA A 26 -0.16 -6.55 -9.01
C ALA A 26 -0.13 -5.90 -10.40
N ILE A 27 0.65 -4.83 -10.52
CA ILE A 27 0.87 -4.15 -11.80
C ILE A 27 2.23 -4.63 -12.34
N PRO A 28 2.26 -5.26 -13.52
CA PRO A 28 3.52 -5.74 -14.07
C PRO A 28 4.52 -4.62 -14.28
N ALA A 29 5.75 -4.84 -13.83
CA ALA A 29 6.85 -3.92 -14.08
C ALA A 29 7.36 -4.11 -15.51
N GLY A 30 7.67 -3.00 -16.18
CA GLY A 30 8.34 -3.05 -17.49
C GLY A 30 9.78 -3.52 -17.34
N LYS A 31 10.38 -3.97 -18.44
CA LYS A 31 11.76 -4.42 -18.44
C LYS A 31 12.73 -3.24 -18.22
N ARG A 32 13.61 -3.35 -17.23
CA ARG A 32 14.68 -2.41 -16.95
C ARG A 32 15.96 -2.90 -17.60
N GLY A 33 15.97 -2.94 -18.93
CA GLY A 33 17.15 -3.31 -19.68
C GLY A 33 18.19 -2.18 -19.72
N LYS A 34 19.38 -2.51 -20.22
CA LYS A 34 20.43 -1.52 -20.47
C LYS A 34 19.91 -0.43 -21.40
N GLY A 35 20.07 0.83 -21.01
CA GLY A 35 19.58 1.97 -21.78
C GLY A 35 18.08 2.25 -21.63
N ALA A 36 17.39 1.60 -20.71
CA ALA A 36 15.98 1.84 -20.47
C ALA A 36 15.76 3.28 -19.95
N ASP A 37 14.69 3.91 -20.42
CA ASP A 37 14.22 5.19 -19.90
C ASP A 37 13.36 4.93 -18.67
N LEU A 38 13.96 5.08 -17.49
CA LEU A 38 13.31 4.77 -16.22
C LEU A 38 12.12 5.69 -15.92
N GLU A 39 12.23 6.97 -16.28
CA GLU A 39 11.13 7.93 -16.08
C GLU A 39 9.90 7.54 -16.90
N ARG A 40 10.13 7.12 -18.13
CA ARG A 40 9.06 6.69 -19.03
C ARG A 40 8.41 5.40 -18.54
N LEU A 41 9.21 4.45 -18.07
CA LEU A 41 8.70 3.20 -17.48
C LEU A 41 7.87 3.49 -16.23
N GLN A 42 8.38 4.34 -15.35
CA GLN A 42 7.68 4.75 -14.13
C GLN A 42 6.34 5.42 -14.47
N ALA A 43 6.33 6.31 -15.45
CA ALA A 43 5.10 7.00 -15.88
C ALA A 43 4.06 6.02 -16.41
N ARG A 44 4.47 5.05 -17.22
CA ARG A 44 3.58 4.02 -17.77
C ARG A 44 3.01 3.12 -16.69
N GLU A 45 3.84 2.71 -15.74
CA GLU A 45 3.40 1.91 -14.61
C GLU A 45 2.41 2.70 -13.75
N GLY A 46 2.68 3.99 -13.56
CA GLY A 46 1.78 4.88 -12.83
C GLY A 46 0.40 4.99 -13.48
N GLU A 47 0.34 5.07 -14.80
CA GLU A 47 -0.93 5.07 -15.54
C GLU A 47 -1.72 3.79 -15.28
N LYS A 48 -1.04 2.64 -15.29
CA LYS A 48 -1.69 1.35 -15.01
C LYS A 48 -2.18 1.26 -13.58
N VAL A 49 -1.39 1.78 -12.62
CA VAL A 49 -1.78 1.83 -11.22
C VAL A 49 -3.06 2.66 -11.07
N LEU A 50 -3.09 3.85 -11.64
CA LEU A 50 -4.26 4.73 -11.53
C LEU A 50 -5.50 4.14 -12.19
N LYS A 51 -5.35 3.42 -13.30
CA LYS A 51 -6.47 2.73 -13.94
C LYS A 51 -7.03 1.61 -13.08
N ALA A 52 -6.20 0.99 -12.24
CA ALA A 52 -6.64 -0.08 -11.35
C ALA A 52 -7.35 0.43 -10.10
N VAL A 53 -7.25 1.72 -9.81
CA VAL A 53 -7.93 2.32 -8.64
C VAL A 53 -9.44 2.38 -8.89
N PRO A 54 -10.27 1.83 -7.98
CA PRO A 54 -11.71 1.92 -8.12
C PRO A 54 -12.18 3.38 -8.15
N LYS A 55 -13.19 3.66 -8.95
CA LYS A 55 -13.77 5.00 -9.05
C LYS A 55 -14.30 5.44 -7.68
N GLY A 56 -13.93 6.64 -7.27
CA GLY A 56 -14.38 7.20 -5.99
C GLY A 56 -13.59 6.70 -4.78
N ALA A 57 -12.57 5.88 -4.97
CA ALA A 57 -11.76 5.38 -3.86
C ALA A 57 -10.96 6.49 -3.19
N HIS A 58 -10.75 6.33 -1.88
CA HIS A 58 -9.80 7.15 -1.14
C HIS A 58 -8.40 6.62 -1.43
N VAL A 59 -7.51 7.45 -1.94
CA VAL A 59 -6.18 7.03 -2.40
C VAL A 59 -5.12 7.43 -1.40
N VAL A 60 -4.36 6.43 -0.95
CA VAL A 60 -3.23 6.61 -0.03
C VAL A 60 -1.96 6.13 -0.74
N ALA A 61 -1.01 7.02 -0.91
CA ALA A 61 0.27 6.67 -1.54
C ALA A 61 1.29 6.31 -0.46
N LEU A 62 1.90 5.15 -0.60
CA LEU A 62 3.06 4.76 0.22
C LEU A 62 4.28 5.47 -0.37
N ASP A 63 4.79 6.46 0.35
CA ASP A 63 5.89 7.29 -0.12
C ASP A 63 6.78 7.67 1.05
N GLN A 64 8.10 7.51 0.88
CA GLN A 64 9.08 7.81 1.93
C GLN A 64 8.98 9.26 2.40
N GLY A 65 8.64 10.18 1.50
CA GLY A 65 8.44 11.60 1.82
C GLY A 65 7.10 11.93 2.44
N GLY A 66 6.26 10.93 2.65
CA GLY A 66 4.94 11.14 3.26
C GLY A 66 5.01 11.29 4.76
N LYS A 67 3.83 11.35 5.37
CA LYS A 67 3.72 11.49 6.82
C LYS A 67 3.92 10.13 7.51
N ALA A 68 4.74 10.11 8.54
CA ALA A 68 4.92 8.92 9.38
C ALA A 68 3.73 8.80 10.33
N TRP A 69 3.13 7.61 10.37
CA TRP A 69 2.07 7.30 11.32
C TRP A 69 2.55 6.23 12.29
N SER A 70 2.21 6.38 13.56
CA SER A 70 2.33 5.29 14.50
C SER A 70 1.28 4.23 14.17
N THR A 71 1.43 3.04 14.75
CA THR A 71 0.41 1.99 14.57
C THR A 71 -0.94 2.46 15.11
N GLU A 72 -0.96 3.18 16.21
CA GLU A 72 -2.18 3.75 16.79
C GLU A 72 -2.82 4.79 15.85
N ALA A 73 -1.99 5.63 15.22
CA ALA A 73 -2.49 6.59 14.24
C ALA A 73 -3.07 5.87 13.01
N LEU A 74 -2.42 4.80 12.56
CA LEU A 74 -2.96 3.97 11.48
C LEU A 74 -4.30 3.36 11.86
N ALA A 75 -4.43 2.88 13.11
CA ALA A 75 -5.70 2.33 13.60
C ALA A 75 -6.82 3.38 13.54
N SER A 76 -6.53 4.63 13.93
CA SER A 76 -7.50 5.72 13.83
C SER A 76 -7.87 6.02 12.37
N ARG A 77 -6.91 6.00 11.48
CA ARG A 77 -7.16 6.16 10.04
C ARG A 77 -8.03 5.03 9.50
N LEU A 78 -7.71 3.80 9.88
CA LEU A 78 -8.48 2.62 9.45
C LEU A 78 -9.93 2.72 9.92
N GLU A 79 -10.15 3.16 11.15
CA GLU A 79 -11.49 3.38 11.68
C GLU A 79 -12.27 4.38 10.82
N ASP A 80 -11.64 5.51 10.48
CA ASP A 80 -12.23 6.54 9.62
C ASP A 80 -12.55 5.97 8.23
N TRP A 81 -11.64 5.22 7.64
CA TRP A 81 -11.84 4.62 6.32
C TRP A 81 -12.99 3.62 6.32
N LEU A 82 -13.06 2.77 7.34
CA LEU A 82 -14.15 1.80 7.47
C LEU A 82 -15.50 2.50 7.66
N GLY A 83 -15.51 3.59 8.44
CA GLY A 83 -16.72 4.36 8.70
C GLY A 83 -17.20 5.16 7.50
N ALA A 84 -16.30 5.55 6.60
CA ALA A 84 -16.64 6.35 5.43
C ALA A 84 -17.36 5.56 4.33
N GLY A 85 -17.23 4.23 4.33
CA GLY A 85 -17.90 3.37 3.35
C GLY A 85 -17.33 3.46 1.93
N ARG A 86 -16.16 4.06 1.76
CA ARG A 86 -15.47 4.14 0.47
C ARG A 86 -14.38 3.09 0.39
N ASP A 87 -14.12 2.60 -0.82
CA ASP A 87 -12.92 1.79 -1.05
C ASP A 87 -11.68 2.64 -0.76
N VAL A 88 -10.64 2.00 -0.24
CA VAL A 88 -9.34 2.62 -0.03
C VAL A 88 -8.32 1.92 -0.90
N ALA A 89 -7.62 2.68 -1.71
CA ALA A 89 -6.56 2.16 -2.56
C ALA A 89 -5.21 2.59 -1.99
N LEU A 90 -4.39 1.61 -1.64
CA LEU A 90 -3.03 1.84 -1.15
C LEU A 90 -2.08 1.62 -2.32
N LEU A 91 -1.40 2.68 -2.75
CA LEU A 91 -0.50 2.62 -3.90
C LEU A 91 0.93 2.36 -3.44
N VAL A 92 1.52 1.29 -3.95
CA VAL A 92 2.91 0.92 -3.66
C VAL A 92 3.70 0.99 -4.95
N GLY A 93 4.80 1.73 -4.94
CA GLY A 93 5.63 1.94 -6.12
C GLY A 93 6.49 0.74 -6.47
N GLY A 94 7.01 0.76 -7.69
CA GLY A 94 8.00 -0.18 -8.17
C GLY A 94 9.43 0.23 -7.79
N PRO A 95 10.44 -0.22 -8.56
CA PRO A 95 11.84 0.03 -8.22
C PRO A 95 12.23 1.51 -8.06
N GLU A 96 11.60 2.42 -8.83
CA GLU A 96 11.86 3.84 -8.75
C GLU A 96 10.85 4.61 -7.88
N GLY A 97 9.98 3.90 -7.16
CA GLY A 97 8.90 4.51 -6.39
C GLY A 97 7.67 4.83 -7.25
N LEU A 98 6.74 5.56 -6.69
CA LEU A 98 5.51 5.94 -7.39
C LEU A 98 5.77 7.09 -8.37
N ALA A 99 5.09 7.03 -9.52
CA ALA A 99 5.13 8.10 -10.49
C ALA A 99 4.53 9.39 -9.91
N PRO A 100 5.00 10.57 -10.37
CA PRO A 100 4.45 11.85 -9.90
C PRO A 100 2.92 11.94 -10.02
N ALA A 101 2.34 11.39 -11.08
CA ALA A 101 0.89 11.39 -11.27
C ALA A 101 0.16 10.62 -10.15
N CYS A 102 0.75 9.53 -9.65
CA CYS A 102 0.18 8.78 -8.54
C CYS A 102 0.23 9.59 -7.25
N LEU A 103 1.36 10.27 -7.00
CA LEU A 103 1.51 11.13 -5.82
C LEU A 103 0.53 12.30 -5.85
N GLN A 104 0.31 12.89 -7.03
CA GLN A 104 -0.66 13.97 -7.20
C GLN A 104 -2.10 13.52 -7.00
N ALA A 105 -2.42 12.30 -7.40
CA ALA A 105 -3.77 11.73 -7.25
C ALA A 105 -4.06 11.29 -5.80
N ALA A 106 -3.04 11.15 -4.97
CA ALA A 106 -3.21 10.67 -3.61
C ALA A 106 -3.86 11.72 -2.71
N HIS A 107 -4.83 11.27 -1.91
CA HIS A 107 -5.43 12.10 -0.86
C HIS A 107 -4.54 12.18 0.37
N GLU A 108 -3.77 11.12 0.62
CA GLU A 108 -2.82 11.06 1.72
C GLU A 108 -1.53 10.39 1.24
N LYS A 109 -0.41 10.77 1.85
CA LYS A 109 0.90 10.15 1.62
C LYS A 109 1.39 9.61 2.95
N TRP A 110 1.67 8.31 2.97
CA TRP A 110 2.05 7.60 4.18
C TRP A 110 3.47 7.07 4.05
N SER A 111 4.35 7.45 4.99
CA SER A 111 5.70 6.91 5.08
C SER A 111 5.75 5.81 6.14
N LEU A 112 6.16 4.62 5.75
CA LEU A 112 6.37 3.52 6.69
C LEU A 112 7.60 3.76 7.57
N SER A 113 8.60 4.44 7.03
CA SER A 113 9.90 4.58 7.69
C SER A 113 10.74 5.64 6.98
N PRO A 114 11.64 6.35 7.70
CA PRO A 114 12.68 7.14 7.06
C PRO A 114 13.67 6.29 6.28
N LEU A 115 13.75 4.98 6.57
CA LEU A 115 14.59 4.05 5.84
C LEU A 115 14.00 3.78 4.45
N THR A 116 14.88 3.57 3.49
CA THR A 116 14.45 3.10 2.17
C THR A 116 14.18 1.61 2.25
N LEU A 117 12.94 1.22 1.95
CA LEU A 117 12.50 -0.18 2.01
C LEU A 117 12.24 -0.69 0.60
N PRO A 118 12.69 -1.92 0.27
CA PRO A 118 12.34 -2.52 -1.02
C PRO A 118 10.84 -2.80 -1.09
N HIS A 119 10.25 -2.59 -2.27
CA HIS A 119 8.79 -2.72 -2.44
C HIS A 119 8.22 -4.10 -2.05
N PRO A 120 8.95 -5.23 -2.18
CA PRO A 120 8.44 -6.52 -1.69
C PRO A 120 8.19 -6.51 -0.17
N LEU A 121 9.11 -5.92 0.60
CA LEU A 121 8.94 -5.78 2.05
C LEU A 121 7.80 -4.83 2.39
N VAL A 122 7.65 -3.73 1.65
CA VAL A 122 6.55 -2.78 1.85
C VAL A 122 5.21 -3.49 1.78
N ARG A 123 5.03 -4.37 0.81
CA ARG A 123 3.80 -5.15 0.64
C ARG A 123 3.48 -5.97 1.89
N VAL A 124 4.46 -6.67 2.43
CA VAL A 124 4.28 -7.50 3.63
C VAL A 124 4.02 -6.65 4.86
N LEU A 125 4.80 -5.56 5.03
CA LEU A 125 4.66 -4.66 6.18
C LEU A 125 3.29 -3.98 6.20
N VAL A 126 2.79 -3.56 5.05
CA VAL A 126 1.46 -2.94 4.96
C VAL A 126 0.39 -3.93 5.40
N ALA A 127 0.44 -5.17 4.91
CA ALA A 127 -0.52 -6.20 5.30
C ALA A 127 -0.47 -6.46 6.81
N GLU A 128 0.72 -6.60 7.37
CA GLU A 128 0.91 -6.82 8.81
C GLU A 128 0.36 -5.64 9.62
N GLN A 129 0.70 -4.42 9.23
CA GLN A 129 0.27 -3.22 9.96
C GLN A 129 -1.24 -3.00 9.88
N LEU A 130 -1.87 -3.32 8.75
CA LEU A 130 -3.33 -3.23 8.64
C LEU A 130 -4.01 -4.24 9.56
N PHE A 131 -3.47 -5.47 9.64
CA PHE A 131 -3.99 -6.45 10.57
C PHE A 131 -3.79 -6.02 12.02
N ARG A 132 -2.61 -5.46 12.34
CA ARG A 132 -2.33 -4.94 13.69
C ARG A 132 -3.27 -3.79 14.04
N ALA A 133 -3.48 -2.85 13.13
CA ALA A 133 -4.42 -1.74 13.33
C ALA A 133 -5.84 -2.24 13.55
N TRP A 134 -6.28 -3.19 12.74
CA TRP A 134 -7.59 -3.82 12.91
C TRP A 134 -7.71 -4.50 14.28
N SER A 135 -6.66 -5.19 14.72
CA SER A 135 -6.66 -5.85 16.03
C SER A 135 -6.81 -4.85 17.18
N ILE A 136 -6.21 -3.67 17.06
CA ILE A 136 -6.40 -2.58 18.04
C ILE A 136 -7.87 -2.17 18.09
N LEU A 137 -8.49 -1.96 16.94
CA LEU A 137 -9.90 -1.52 16.87
C LEU A 137 -10.85 -2.55 17.47
N LYS A 138 -10.54 -3.84 17.36
CA LYS A 138 -11.40 -4.93 17.84
C LYS A 138 -11.01 -5.46 19.21
N GLY A 139 -10.01 -4.87 19.87
CA GLY A 139 -9.55 -5.35 21.16
C GLY A 139 -8.87 -6.72 21.12
N HIS A 140 -8.42 -7.15 19.93
CA HIS A 140 -7.74 -8.42 19.75
C HIS A 140 -6.31 -8.35 20.28
N PRO A 141 -5.80 -9.37 21.00
CA PRO A 141 -4.49 -9.30 21.65
C PRO A 141 -3.27 -9.30 20.73
N TYR A 142 -3.45 -9.47 19.43
CA TYR A 142 -2.33 -9.53 18.48
C TYR A 142 -1.38 -8.33 18.58
N HIS A 143 -1.94 -7.14 18.82
CA HIS A 143 -1.17 -5.89 18.83
C HIS A 143 -0.28 -5.72 20.07
N ARG A 144 -0.37 -6.58 21.03
CA ARG A 144 0.40 -6.54 22.28
C ARG A 144 1.84 -7.03 22.12
#